data_5cbbea0a8027e07174bf2736d20ac94d
#
_entry.id   5cbbea0a8027e07174bf2736d20ac94d
#
_cell.length_a   1.000
_cell.length_b   1.000
_cell.length_c   1.000
_cell.angle_alpha   90.00
_cell.angle_beta   90.00
_cell.angle_gamma   90.00
#
_symmetry.space_group_name_H-M   'P 1'
#
loop_
_entity.id
_entity.type
_entity.pdbx_description
1 polymer ?
#
loop_
_entity_poly.entity_id
_entity_poly.type
_entity_poly.pdbx_seq_one_letter_code
_entity_poly.pdbx_strand_id
1 'polypeptide(L)'
;SKLNDKEGLKERICKALTQIPCRVVVFIEDLDRLLADEIIEVLKIIDGNASFSNTIFITAYDKSQVNKIIDEKYKSENCFFTDKFFNYEFVLPLRPYEKIFGYIKQEIIQSLDLADDEKNVISASIDAQYVFLSKYITTLREAKRFINQFLNDYKPIKEEVDFTDFFLLSILKYKDVTVFKRLYDKEFIMNDLNPYRRYVIKANIEKEYYYDIINKLFPSPNTYSQYKCYRRIFSMNAFNIYFVNQVYGMMKKEELNQFLGLQWGELKNKIDIILSDAR
;
A
#
# COMPACT_ATOMS: atom_id res chain seq x y z
N SER A 1 16.22 -50.68 8.23
CA SER A 1 15.10 -50.47 9.18
C SER A 1 14.30 -49.19 8.92
N LYS A 2 14.92 -48.07 8.61
CA LYS A 2 14.21 -46.78 8.33
C LYS A 2 13.37 -46.78 7.04
N LEU A 3 13.72 -47.58 6.02
CA LEU A 3 12.93 -47.71 4.79
C LEU A 3 11.62 -48.48 5.04
N ASN A 4 11.70 -49.60 5.78
CA ASN A 4 10.52 -50.41 6.15
C ASN A 4 9.51 -49.61 7.01
N ASP A 5 9.98 -48.67 7.84
CA ASP A 5 9.11 -47.80 8.62
C ASP A 5 8.35 -46.78 7.77
N LYS A 6 8.95 -46.26 6.68
CA LYS A 6 8.27 -45.34 5.77
C LYS A 6 7.21 -46.02 4.91
N GLU A 7 7.48 -47.23 4.39
CA GLU A 7 6.51 -48.02 3.62
C GLU A 7 5.31 -48.42 4.48
N GLY A 8 5.55 -48.93 5.69
CA GLY A 8 4.49 -49.27 6.62
C GLY A 8 3.63 -48.06 7.05
N LEU A 9 4.24 -46.88 7.19
CA LEU A 9 3.50 -45.62 7.46
C LEU A 9 2.63 -45.22 6.27
N LYS A 10 3.17 -45.29 5.03
CA LYS A 10 2.42 -45.01 3.81
C LYS A 10 1.19 -45.88 3.66
N GLU A 11 1.33 -47.19 3.86
CA GLU A 11 0.19 -48.14 3.82
C GLU A 11 -0.89 -47.82 4.86
N ARG A 12 -0.49 -47.48 6.07
CA ARG A 12 -1.43 -47.10 7.14
C ARG A 12 -2.19 -45.80 6.79
N ILE A 13 -1.50 -44.80 6.24
CA ILE A 13 -2.12 -43.56 5.77
C ILE A 13 -3.10 -43.86 4.62
N CYS A 14 -2.70 -44.67 3.62
CA CYS A 14 -3.59 -45.06 2.52
C CYS A 14 -4.86 -45.73 3.02
N LYS A 15 -4.73 -46.70 3.96
CA LYS A 15 -5.90 -47.37 4.56
C LYS A 15 -6.81 -46.39 5.30
N ALA A 16 -6.26 -45.46 6.03
CA ALA A 16 -7.04 -44.45 6.73
C ALA A 16 -7.76 -43.49 5.75
N LEU A 17 -7.09 -43.05 4.68
CA LEU A 17 -7.65 -42.19 3.65
C LEU A 17 -8.80 -42.86 2.86
N THR A 18 -8.73 -44.16 2.62
CA THR A 18 -9.81 -44.90 1.94
C THR A 18 -11.08 -45.05 2.79
N GLN A 19 -10.97 -44.90 4.10
CA GLN A 19 -12.13 -44.95 5.01
C GLN A 19 -12.87 -43.60 5.07
N ILE A 20 -12.26 -42.51 4.56
CA ILE A 20 -12.88 -41.19 4.51
C ILE A 20 -13.87 -41.15 3.33
N PRO A 21 -15.16 -40.82 3.55
CA PRO A 21 -16.19 -40.84 2.50
C PRO A 21 -16.09 -39.73 1.49
N CYS A 22 -15.21 -38.75 1.68
CA CYS A 22 -14.97 -37.61 0.79
C CYS A 22 -13.49 -37.52 0.41
N ARG A 23 -13.19 -36.81 -0.68
CA ARG A 23 -11.79 -36.55 -1.10
C ARG A 23 -11.10 -35.64 -0.11
N VAL A 24 -9.86 -35.96 0.23
CA VAL A 24 -8.97 -35.10 1.03
C VAL A 24 -8.20 -34.22 0.09
N VAL A 25 -8.32 -32.91 0.27
CA VAL A 25 -7.58 -31.92 -0.50
C VAL A 25 -6.48 -31.33 0.39
N VAL A 26 -5.25 -31.45 -0.06
CA VAL A 26 -4.06 -30.87 0.62
C VAL A 26 -3.61 -29.66 -0.14
N PHE A 27 -3.71 -28.48 0.50
CA PHE A 27 -3.20 -27.23 -0.04
C PHE A 27 -1.77 -27.00 0.44
N ILE A 28 -0.88 -26.67 -0.51
CA ILE A 28 0.51 -26.29 -0.25
C ILE A 28 0.71 -24.90 -0.85
N GLU A 29 1.03 -23.94 -0.01
CA GLU A 29 1.24 -22.54 -0.42
C GLU A 29 2.67 -22.09 -0.14
N ASP A 30 3.08 -20.98 -0.78
CA ASP A 30 4.36 -20.32 -0.54
C ASP A 30 5.61 -21.21 -0.79
N LEU A 31 5.53 -22.11 -1.74
CA LEU A 31 6.67 -22.97 -2.13
C LEU A 31 7.89 -22.14 -2.58
N ASP A 32 7.64 -20.97 -3.16
CA ASP A 32 8.64 -19.98 -3.60
C ASP A 32 9.39 -19.28 -2.45
N ARG A 33 9.00 -19.52 -1.20
CA ARG A 33 9.70 -18.99 0.01
C ARG A 33 10.67 -20.00 0.63
N LEU A 34 10.69 -21.22 0.16
CA LEU A 34 11.54 -22.27 0.67
C LEU A 34 12.94 -22.25 0.04
N LEU A 35 13.89 -22.87 0.70
CA LEU A 35 15.22 -23.14 0.13
C LEU A 35 15.13 -24.23 -0.94
N ALA A 36 16.05 -24.25 -1.89
CA ALA A 36 16.04 -25.17 -3.02
C ALA A 36 15.89 -26.65 -2.59
N ASP A 37 16.58 -27.06 -1.53
CA ASP A 37 16.48 -28.45 -1.02
C ASP A 37 15.10 -28.76 -0.43
N GLU A 38 14.53 -27.80 0.29
CA GLU A 38 13.19 -27.92 0.88
C GLU A 38 12.13 -28.00 -0.22
N ILE A 39 12.24 -27.17 -1.26
CA ILE A 39 11.37 -27.24 -2.44
C ILE A 39 11.40 -28.65 -3.03
N ILE A 40 12.61 -29.19 -3.26
CA ILE A 40 12.77 -30.52 -3.84
C ILE A 40 12.20 -31.61 -2.92
N GLU A 41 12.36 -31.49 -1.62
CA GLU A 41 11.75 -32.44 -0.67
C GLU A 41 10.22 -32.39 -0.73
N VAL A 42 9.62 -31.22 -0.76
CA VAL A 42 8.17 -31.06 -0.90
C VAL A 42 7.69 -31.65 -2.22
N LEU A 43 8.35 -31.35 -3.34
CA LEU A 43 8.01 -31.90 -4.65
C LEU A 43 8.12 -33.44 -4.69
N LYS A 44 9.15 -34.01 -4.08
CA LYS A 44 9.29 -35.47 -3.93
C LYS A 44 8.19 -36.07 -3.07
N ILE A 45 7.73 -35.38 -2.04
CA ILE A 45 6.61 -35.83 -1.22
C ILE A 45 5.31 -35.85 -2.04
N ILE A 46 5.08 -34.80 -2.84
CA ILE A 46 3.91 -34.73 -3.73
C ILE A 46 3.97 -35.87 -4.75
N ASP A 47 5.06 -36.04 -5.46
CA ASP A 47 5.25 -37.11 -6.46
C ASP A 47 5.18 -38.51 -5.83
N GLY A 48 5.93 -38.76 -4.75
CA GLY A 48 5.96 -40.00 -4.03
C GLY A 48 4.62 -40.37 -3.37
N ASN A 49 3.76 -39.42 -3.11
CA ASN A 49 2.44 -39.57 -2.50
C ASN A 49 1.29 -39.29 -3.47
N ALA A 50 1.58 -39.00 -4.76
CA ALA A 50 0.55 -38.87 -5.80
C ALA A 50 -0.35 -40.09 -5.93
N SER A 51 0.10 -41.25 -5.41
CA SER A 51 -0.66 -42.51 -5.32
C SER A 51 -1.52 -42.66 -4.05
N PHE A 52 -1.60 -41.64 -3.18
CA PHE A 52 -2.53 -41.72 -2.05
C PHE A 52 -3.96 -41.74 -2.58
N SER A 53 -4.65 -42.84 -2.28
CA SER A 53 -6.06 -43.00 -2.60
C SER A 53 -6.85 -41.87 -1.96
N ASN A 54 -7.82 -41.34 -2.68
CA ASN A 54 -8.75 -40.33 -2.20
C ASN A 54 -8.11 -38.95 -1.84
N THR A 55 -6.88 -38.63 -2.33
CA THR A 55 -6.18 -37.37 -2.03
C THR A 55 -5.88 -36.56 -3.30
N ILE A 56 -6.04 -35.26 -3.20
CA ILE A 56 -5.65 -34.28 -4.23
C ILE A 56 -4.70 -33.27 -3.59
N PHE A 57 -3.55 -33.08 -4.23
CA PHE A 57 -2.61 -31.98 -3.86
C PHE A 57 -2.86 -30.79 -4.75
N ILE A 58 -3.02 -29.62 -4.16
CA ILE A 58 -3.12 -28.33 -4.84
C ILE A 58 -2.00 -27.44 -4.33
N THR A 59 -1.08 -27.08 -5.23
CA THR A 59 0.09 -26.26 -4.88
C THR A 59 -0.01 -24.89 -5.54
N ALA A 60 0.07 -23.83 -4.74
CA ALA A 60 0.12 -22.47 -5.22
C ALA A 60 1.52 -21.88 -5.04
N TYR A 61 2.17 -21.48 -6.14
CA TYR A 61 3.53 -20.95 -6.12
C TYR A 61 3.82 -20.08 -7.35
N ASP A 62 4.84 -19.22 -7.25
CA ASP A 62 5.41 -18.53 -8.40
C ASP A 62 6.40 -19.47 -9.12
N LYS A 63 5.98 -20.00 -10.27
CA LYS A 63 6.78 -20.94 -11.07
C LYS A 63 8.14 -20.36 -11.46
N SER A 64 8.18 -19.08 -11.83
CA SER A 64 9.43 -18.44 -12.25
C SER A 64 10.42 -18.34 -11.11
N GLN A 65 9.92 -17.99 -9.92
CA GLN A 65 10.75 -17.88 -8.71
C GLN A 65 11.25 -19.25 -8.24
N VAL A 66 10.37 -20.27 -8.21
CA VAL A 66 10.76 -21.63 -7.82
C VAL A 66 11.83 -22.18 -8.77
N ASN A 67 11.62 -22.08 -10.09
CA ASN A 67 12.62 -22.54 -11.05
C ASN A 67 13.94 -21.79 -10.90
N LYS A 68 13.92 -20.47 -10.70
CA LYS A 68 15.12 -19.67 -10.46
C LYS A 68 15.90 -20.14 -9.23
N ILE A 69 15.23 -20.38 -8.10
CA ILE A 69 15.85 -20.88 -6.86
C ILE A 69 16.53 -22.24 -7.08
N ILE A 70 15.87 -23.13 -7.83
CA ILE A 70 16.40 -24.46 -8.14
C ILE A 70 17.61 -24.34 -9.09
N ASP A 71 17.50 -23.56 -10.15
CA ASP A 71 18.55 -23.38 -11.18
C ASP A 71 19.81 -22.74 -10.59
N GLU A 72 19.67 -21.73 -9.73
CA GLU A 72 20.79 -21.10 -9.03
C GLU A 72 21.60 -22.08 -8.21
N LYS A 73 20.94 -23.02 -7.52
CA LYS A 73 21.62 -24.00 -6.67
C LYS A 73 22.20 -25.18 -7.45
N TYR A 74 21.43 -25.74 -8.38
CA TYR A 74 21.80 -26.98 -9.07
C TYR A 74 22.43 -26.74 -10.44
N LYS A 75 22.60 -25.47 -10.85
CA LYS A 75 23.14 -25.07 -12.16
C LYS A 75 22.46 -25.85 -13.30
N SER A 76 21.17 -26.07 -13.17
CA SER A 76 20.36 -26.79 -14.13
C SER A 76 19.99 -25.83 -15.26
N GLU A 77 20.29 -26.20 -16.50
CA GLU A 77 19.82 -25.45 -17.68
C GLU A 77 18.33 -25.73 -18.01
N ASN A 78 17.64 -26.49 -17.18
CA ASN A 78 16.27 -26.91 -17.42
C ASN A 78 15.25 -26.02 -16.70
N CYS A 79 14.76 -25.00 -17.40
CA CYS A 79 13.69 -24.08 -16.95
C CYS A 79 12.33 -24.76 -16.64
N PHE A 80 12.23 -26.07 -16.73
CA PHE A 80 10.97 -26.84 -16.61
C PHE A 80 11.03 -27.91 -15.53
N PHE A 81 11.80 -27.69 -14.48
CA PHE A 81 11.97 -28.71 -13.42
C PHE A 81 10.65 -29.08 -12.76
N THR A 82 9.78 -28.08 -12.50
CA THR A 82 8.49 -28.28 -11.84
C THR A 82 7.47 -29.05 -12.67
N ASP A 83 7.58 -29.02 -14.01
CA ASP A 83 6.64 -29.70 -14.93
C ASP A 83 6.58 -31.23 -14.76
N LYS A 84 7.62 -31.81 -14.14
CA LYS A 84 7.70 -33.25 -13.90
C LYS A 84 6.84 -33.70 -12.71
N PHE A 85 6.44 -32.78 -11.84
CA PHE A 85 5.78 -33.10 -10.58
C PHE A 85 4.27 -32.86 -10.60
N PHE A 86 3.76 -32.10 -11.57
CA PHE A 86 2.36 -31.72 -11.65
C PHE A 86 1.68 -32.26 -12.89
N ASN A 87 0.56 -32.96 -12.70
CA ASN A 87 -0.25 -33.48 -13.81
C ASN A 87 -1.03 -32.38 -14.53
N TYR A 88 -1.40 -31.34 -13.79
CA TYR A 88 -2.14 -30.19 -14.29
C TYR A 88 -1.56 -28.91 -13.72
N GLU A 89 -1.44 -27.90 -14.55
CA GLU A 89 -0.99 -26.58 -14.18
C GLU A 89 -1.99 -25.53 -14.67
N PHE A 90 -2.34 -24.62 -13.81
CA PHE A 90 -3.27 -23.54 -14.11
C PHE A 90 -2.57 -22.19 -13.85
N VAL A 91 -2.43 -21.39 -14.89
CA VAL A 91 -2.00 -20.02 -14.74
C VAL A 91 -3.20 -19.16 -14.36
N LEU A 92 -3.11 -18.48 -13.21
CA LEU A 92 -4.18 -17.57 -12.78
C LEU A 92 -4.33 -16.43 -13.79
N PRO A 93 -5.55 -16.12 -14.22
CA PRO A 93 -5.77 -15.03 -15.17
C PRO A 93 -5.35 -13.69 -14.56
N LEU A 94 -4.74 -12.85 -15.41
CA LEU A 94 -4.39 -11.49 -15.02
C LEU A 94 -5.67 -10.72 -14.68
N ARG A 95 -5.62 -9.97 -13.60
CA ARG A 95 -6.74 -9.14 -13.20
C ARG A 95 -6.61 -7.78 -13.92
N PRO A 96 -7.64 -7.32 -14.65
CA PRO A 96 -7.64 -5.99 -15.26
C PRO A 96 -7.42 -4.91 -14.20
N TYR A 97 -6.62 -3.90 -14.52
CA TYR A 97 -6.28 -2.84 -13.58
C TYR A 97 -7.51 -2.08 -13.07
N GLU A 98 -8.54 -1.93 -13.90
CA GLU A 98 -9.81 -1.30 -13.55
C GLU A 98 -10.48 -1.93 -12.32
N LYS A 99 -10.28 -3.24 -12.12
CA LYS A 99 -10.79 -3.94 -10.93
C LYS A 99 -9.99 -3.60 -9.68
N ILE A 100 -8.67 -3.40 -9.81
CA ILE A 100 -7.79 -2.97 -8.72
C ILE A 100 -8.12 -1.52 -8.35
N PHE A 101 -8.25 -0.66 -9.36
CA PHE A 101 -8.62 0.74 -9.19
C PHE A 101 -9.99 0.89 -8.53
N GLY A 102 -11.00 0.17 -9.04
CA GLY A 102 -12.34 0.15 -8.45
C GLY A 102 -12.33 -0.30 -6.98
N TYR A 103 -11.52 -1.31 -6.65
CA TYR A 103 -11.33 -1.75 -5.28
C TYR A 103 -10.72 -0.65 -4.39
N ILE A 104 -9.64 0.01 -4.83
CA ILE A 104 -9.01 1.11 -4.08
C ILE A 104 -10.04 2.21 -3.80
N LYS A 105 -10.76 2.63 -4.82
CA LYS A 105 -11.77 3.69 -4.73
C LYS A 105 -12.90 3.33 -3.76
N GLN A 106 -13.46 2.14 -3.90
CA GLN A 106 -14.55 1.65 -3.07
C GLN A 106 -14.15 1.56 -1.60
N GLU A 107 -13.02 0.93 -1.29
CA GLU A 107 -12.54 0.74 0.07
C GLU A 107 -12.25 2.09 0.78
N ILE A 108 -11.63 3.04 0.08
CA ILE A 108 -11.35 4.36 0.65
C ILE A 108 -12.66 5.10 0.97
N ILE A 109 -13.60 5.15 0.02
CA ILE A 109 -14.88 5.85 0.20
C ILE A 109 -15.71 5.21 1.33
N GLN A 110 -15.74 3.88 1.41
CA GLN A 110 -16.49 3.17 2.46
C GLN A 110 -15.83 3.29 3.84
N SER A 111 -14.51 3.43 3.89
CA SER A 111 -13.78 3.51 5.16
C SER A 111 -13.72 4.90 5.76
N LEU A 112 -14.03 5.92 4.98
CA LEU A 112 -14.13 7.31 5.45
C LEU A 112 -15.60 7.60 5.77
N ASP A 113 -15.83 8.15 6.96
CA ASP A 113 -17.15 8.65 7.33
C ASP A 113 -17.36 10.00 6.65
N LEU A 114 -18.07 9.99 5.51
CA LEU A 114 -18.22 11.11 4.60
C LEU A 114 -19.70 11.38 4.32
N ALA A 115 -20.07 12.64 4.23
CA ALA A 115 -21.35 13.05 3.65
C ALA A 115 -21.38 12.73 2.14
N ASP A 116 -22.59 12.66 1.55
CA ASP A 116 -22.73 12.20 0.15
C ASP A 116 -22.10 13.16 -0.87
N ASP A 117 -22.11 14.46 -0.61
CA ASP A 117 -21.38 15.45 -1.40
C ASP A 117 -19.87 15.30 -1.30
N GLU A 118 -19.33 15.01 -0.12
CA GLU A 118 -17.90 14.73 0.09
C GLU A 118 -17.47 13.45 -0.62
N LYS A 119 -18.32 12.38 -0.61
CA LYS A 119 -18.04 11.14 -1.35
C LYS A 119 -17.84 11.40 -2.84
N ASN A 120 -18.66 12.26 -3.43
CA ASN A 120 -18.56 12.61 -4.84
C ASN A 120 -17.26 13.37 -5.14
N VAL A 121 -16.86 14.31 -4.28
CA VAL A 121 -15.63 15.09 -4.43
C VAL A 121 -14.40 14.18 -4.30
N ILE A 122 -14.37 13.32 -3.29
CA ILE A 122 -13.26 12.36 -3.08
C ILE A 122 -13.20 11.33 -4.20
N SER A 123 -14.35 10.82 -4.65
CA SER A 123 -14.45 9.93 -5.80
C SER A 123 -13.83 10.55 -7.05
N ALA A 124 -14.18 11.77 -7.39
CA ALA A 124 -13.61 12.48 -8.52
C ALA A 124 -12.10 12.75 -8.35
N SER A 125 -11.68 13.07 -7.11
CA SER A 125 -10.25 13.26 -6.79
C SER A 125 -9.44 11.99 -7.00
N ILE A 126 -9.96 10.82 -6.62
CA ILE A 126 -9.31 9.52 -6.86
C ILE A 126 -9.28 9.21 -8.36
N ASP A 127 -10.38 9.45 -9.09
CA ASP A 127 -10.45 9.24 -10.53
C ASP A 127 -9.39 10.04 -11.28
N ALA A 128 -9.17 11.29 -10.87
CA ALA A 128 -8.12 12.14 -11.44
C ALA A 128 -6.68 11.63 -11.18
N GLN A 129 -6.50 10.68 -10.26
CA GLN A 129 -5.19 10.07 -9.97
C GLN A 129 -5.01 8.66 -10.61
N TYR A 130 -5.91 8.24 -11.50
CA TYR A 130 -5.85 6.93 -12.16
C TYR A 130 -4.47 6.62 -12.75
N VAL A 131 -3.86 7.58 -13.46
CA VAL A 131 -2.55 7.41 -14.12
C VAL A 131 -1.45 7.14 -13.08
N PHE A 132 -1.45 7.85 -11.95
CA PHE A 132 -0.46 7.62 -10.89
C PHE A 132 -0.68 6.28 -10.20
N LEU A 133 -1.94 5.95 -9.89
CA LEU A 133 -2.27 4.66 -9.29
C LEU A 133 -1.88 3.49 -10.19
N SER A 134 -2.19 3.56 -11.50
CA SER A 134 -1.84 2.50 -12.45
C SER A 134 -0.33 2.32 -12.62
N LYS A 135 0.44 3.40 -12.47
CA LYS A 135 1.90 3.36 -12.54
C LYS A 135 2.54 2.79 -11.28
N TYR A 136 1.99 3.11 -10.11
CA TYR A 136 2.66 2.84 -8.85
C TYR A 136 2.01 1.74 -8.00
N ILE A 137 0.72 1.47 -8.13
CA ILE A 137 -0.01 0.44 -7.35
C ILE A 137 -0.62 -0.56 -8.34
N THR A 138 0.12 -1.59 -8.67
CA THR A 138 -0.20 -2.48 -9.81
C THR A 138 -0.88 -3.79 -9.42
N THR A 139 -0.80 -4.19 -8.16
CA THR A 139 -1.36 -5.45 -7.67
C THR A 139 -2.40 -5.24 -6.58
N LEU A 140 -3.31 -6.21 -6.41
CA LEU A 140 -4.29 -6.17 -5.32
C LEU A 140 -3.63 -6.21 -3.93
N ARG A 141 -2.48 -6.90 -3.80
CA ARG A 141 -1.70 -6.95 -2.56
C ARG A 141 -1.14 -5.56 -2.21
N GLU A 142 -0.59 -4.85 -3.20
CA GLU A 142 -0.14 -3.46 -3.03
C GLU A 142 -1.30 -2.55 -2.70
N ALA A 143 -2.43 -2.68 -3.42
CA ALA A 143 -3.63 -1.88 -3.16
C ALA A 143 -4.10 -2.01 -1.71
N LYS A 144 -4.24 -3.23 -1.19
CA LYS A 144 -4.63 -3.47 0.22
C LYS A 144 -3.66 -2.83 1.21
N ARG A 145 -2.35 -2.97 1.00
CA ARG A 145 -1.33 -2.38 1.87
C ARG A 145 -1.35 -0.86 1.81
N PHE A 146 -1.46 -0.31 0.61
CA PHE A 146 -1.56 1.13 0.40
C PHE A 146 -2.80 1.71 1.08
N ILE A 147 -3.98 1.11 0.89
CA ILE A 147 -5.23 1.57 1.51
C ILE A 147 -5.11 1.59 3.04
N ASN A 148 -4.61 0.50 3.64
CA ASN A 148 -4.45 0.42 5.08
C ASN A 148 -3.50 1.50 5.62
N GLN A 149 -2.37 1.73 4.96
CA GLN A 149 -1.43 2.79 5.33
C GLN A 149 -2.07 4.17 5.15
N PHE A 150 -2.70 4.41 4.00
CA PHE A 150 -3.35 5.68 3.69
C PHE A 150 -4.43 6.04 4.72
N LEU A 151 -5.34 5.11 5.01
CA LEU A 151 -6.44 5.35 5.95
C LEU A 151 -5.93 5.60 7.37
N ASN A 152 -4.92 4.85 7.80
CA ASN A 152 -4.31 5.04 9.12
C ASN A 152 -3.68 6.42 9.27
N ASP A 153 -3.00 6.89 8.24
CA ASP A 153 -2.30 8.17 8.24
C ASP A 153 -3.25 9.37 8.02
N TYR A 154 -4.29 9.19 7.17
CA TYR A 154 -5.19 10.27 6.76
C TYR A 154 -6.27 10.59 7.79
N LYS A 155 -6.92 9.58 8.37
CA LYS A 155 -8.06 9.77 9.28
C LYS A 155 -7.81 10.78 10.41
N PRO A 156 -6.66 10.77 11.09
CA PRO A 156 -6.40 11.70 12.19
C PRO A 156 -6.30 13.17 11.79
N ILE A 157 -6.00 13.45 10.52
CA ILE A 157 -5.71 14.81 10.01
C ILE A 157 -6.58 15.21 8.80
N LYS A 158 -7.62 14.43 8.48
CA LYS A 158 -8.45 14.63 7.28
C LYS A 158 -8.99 16.07 7.15
N GLU A 159 -9.26 16.74 8.27
CA GLU A 159 -9.78 18.10 8.31
C GLU A 159 -8.71 19.18 8.10
N GLU A 160 -7.43 18.82 8.24
CA GLU A 160 -6.31 19.75 8.25
C GLU A 160 -5.53 19.77 6.92
N VAL A 161 -5.73 18.77 6.07
CA VAL A 161 -5.00 18.58 4.82
C VAL A 161 -5.94 18.50 3.60
N ASP A 162 -5.41 18.75 2.41
CA ASP A 162 -6.13 18.49 1.16
C ASP A 162 -6.04 17.00 0.82
N PHE A 163 -7.17 16.40 0.49
CA PHE A 163 -7.25 14.97 0.18
C PHE A 163 -6.33 14.57 -0.98
N THR A 164 -6.36 15.33 -2.06
CA THR A 164 -5.58 15.00 -3.29
C THR A 164 -4.09 15.04 -3.03
N ASP A 165 -3.62 16.07 -2.33
CA ASP A 165 -2.21 16.21 -1.97
C ASP A 165 -1.76 15.07 -1.05
N PHE A 166 -2.57 14.76 -0.02
CA PHE A 166 -2.23 13.71 0.91
C PHE A 166 -2.25 12.33 0.24
N PHE A 167 -3.18 12.10 -0.68
CA PHE A 167 -3.27 10.88 -1.45
C PHE A 167 -2.04 10.66 -2.34
N LEU A 168 -1.61 11.67 -3.09
CA LEU A 168 -0.39 11.63 -3.91
C LEU A 168 0.87 11.43 -3.06
N LEU A 169 0.97 12.17 -1.95
CA LEU A 169 2.09 12.01 -1.02
C LEU A 169 2.13 10.60 -0.41
N SER A 170 0.96 10.02 -0.14
CA SER A 170 0.86 8.65 0.38
C SER A 170 1.32 7.60 -0.64
N ILE A 171 1.07 7.80 -1.94
CA ILE A 171 1.62 6.95 -3.00
C ILE A 171 3.15 7.03 -2.97
N LEU A 172 3.72 8.23 -2.87
CA LEU A 172 5.16 8.44 -2.77
C LEU A 172 5.74 7.73 -1.53
N LYS A 173 5.15 7.97 -0.35
CA LYS A 173 5.55 7.33 0.92
C LYS A 173 5.51 5.80 0.84
N TYR A 174 4.46 5.25 0.23
CA TYR A 174 4.28 3.80 0.08
C TYR A 174 5.35 3.18 -0.83
N LYS A 175 5.73 3.87 -1.90
CA LYS A 175 6.71 3.36 -2.88
C LYS A 175 8.15 3.61 -2.48
N ASP A 176 8.45 4.77 -1.94
CA ASP A 176 9.82 5.14 -1.59
C ASP A 176 9.87 6.07 -0.38
N VAL A 177 10.07 5.46 0.79
CA VAL A 177 10.22 6.19 2.06
C VAL A 177 11.44 7.10 2.04
N THR A 178 12.48 6.79 1.25
CA THR A 178 13.69 7.63 1.17
C THR A 178 13.39 8.94 0.45
N VAL A 179 12.69 8.86 -0.70
CA VAL A 179 12.26 10.07 -1.42
C VAL A 179 11.25 10.88 -0.60
N PHE A 180 10.34 10.21 0.12
CA PHE A 180 9.42 10.87 1.05
C PHE A 180 10.17 11.68 2.12
N LYS A 181 11.23 11.12 2.74
CA LYS A 181 12.07 11.81 3.73
C LYS A 181 12.83 12.97 3.12
N ARG A 182 13.46 12.78 1.94
CA ARG A 182 14.15 13.83 1.20
C ARG A 182 13.24 15.02 0.86
N LEU A 183 11.96 14.73 0.55
CA LEU A 183 10.95 15.78 0.34
C LEU A 183 10.67 16.55 1.64
N TYR A 184 10.52 15.86 2.78
CA TYR A 184 10.38 16.49 4.09
C TYR A 184 11.58 17.40 4.42
N ASP A 185 12.80 16.93 4.15
CA ASP A 185 14.05 17.66 4.34
C ASP A 185 14.25 18.79 3.31
N LYS A 186 13.24 19.03 2.45
CA LYS A 186 13.21 20.11 1.45
C LYS A 186 14.33 20.04 0.40
N GLU A 187 14.81 18.83 0.09
CA GLU A 187 15.84 18.65 -0.95
C GLU A 187 15.32 19.08 -2.33
N PHE A 188 14.05 18.82 -2.63
CA PHE A 188 13.41 19.09 -3.93
C PHE A 188 12.70 20.44 -4.02
N ILE A 189 12.50 21.11 -2.89
CA ILE A 189 11.69 22.32 -2.79
C ILE A 189 12.45 23.44 -2.08
N MET A 190 12.03 24.66 -2.32
CA MET A 190 12.56 25.85 -1.65
C MET A 190 11.44 26.83 -1.34
N ASN A 191 11.72 27.80 -0.46
CA ASN A 191 10.80 28.89 -0.18
C ASN A 191 10.62 29.76 -1.41
N ASP A 192 9.37 30.04 -1.76
CA ASP A 192 9.06 31.08 -2.72
C ASP A 192 9.34 32.47 -2.06
N LEU A 193 10.03 33.34 -2.78
CA LEU A 193 10.30 34.71 -2.33
C LEU A 193 9.04 35.59 -2.28
N ASN A 194 7.89 35.05 -2.68
CA ASN A 194 6.60 35.71 -2.73
C ASN A 194 5.95 35.81 -1.35
N PRO A 195 5.14 36.83 -1.01
CA PRO A 195 4.49 37.03 0.28
C PRO A 195 3.54 35.87 0.70
N TYR A 196 3.23 34.92 -0.18
CA TYR A 196 2.27 33.83 0.08
C TYR A 196 2.77 32.68 0.93
N ARG A 197 4.03 32.72 1.43
CA ARG A 197 4.60 31.71 2.34
C ARG A 197 4.38 30.28 1.86
N ARG A 198 4.89 29.96 0.67
CA ARG A 198 4.75 28.63 0.06
C ARG A 198 6.07 28.04 -0.39
N TYR A 199 6.07 26.74 -0.59
CA TYR A 199 7.18 26.03 -1.22
C TYR A 199 6.96 25.92 -2.74
N VAL A 200 8.05 26.01 -3.48
CA VAL A 200 8.12 25.77 -4.93
C VAL A 200 9.22 24.78 -5.23
N ILE A 201 9.13 24.13 -6.39
CA ILE A 201 10.13 23.17 -6.85
C ILE A 201 11.44 23.89 -7.17
N LYS A 202 12.57 23.28 -6.76
CA LYS A 202 13.91 23.69 -7.18
C LYS A 202 14.12 23.35 -8.66
N ALA A 203 14.96 24.13 -9.34
CA ALA A 203 15.39 23.79 -10.69
C ALA A 203 16.16 22.46 -10.73
N ASN A 204 16.13 21.77 -11.88
CA ASN A 204 16.93 20.57 -12.19
C ASN A 204 16.54 19.28 -11.42
N ILE A 205 15.29 19.15 -10.94
CA ILE A 205 14.80 17.88 -10.36
C ILE A 205 13.99 17.03 -11.36
N GLU A 206 13.88 17.42 -12.61
CA GLU A 206 13.08 16.72 -13.65
C GLU A 206 13.55 15.30 -13.92
N LYS A 207 14.80 14.98 -13.54
CA LYS A 207 15.38 13.63 -13.67
C LYS A 207 15.04 12.69 -12.52
N GLU A 208 14.45 13.18 -11.44
CA GLU A 208 14.03 12.35 -10.31
C GLU A 208 12.87 11.43 -10.73
N TYR A 209 12.93 10.17 -10.29
CA TYR A 209 11.97 9.15 -10.71
C TYR A 209 10.51 9.49 -10.39
N TYR A 210 10.28 10.21 -9.28
CA TYR A 210 8.95 10.64 -8.82
C TYR A 210 8.64 12.10 -9.13
N TYR A 211 9.33 12.69 -10.10
CA TYR A 211 9.13 14.11 -10.46
C TYR A 211 7.69 14.44 -10.81
N ASP A 212 6.98 13.54 -11.50
CA ASP A 212 5.58 13.70 -11.87
C ASP A 212 4.66 13.91 -10.65
N ILE A 213 4.87 13.16 -9.55
CA ILE A 213 4.13 13.35 -8.30
C ILE A 213 4.55 14.65 -7.63
N ILE A 214 5.85 14.90 -7.50
CA ILE A 214 6.38 16.11 -6.83
C ILE A 214 5.88 17.37 -7.54
N ASN A 215 5.90 17.38 -8.87
CA ASN A 215 5.42 18.52 -9.66
C ASN A 215 3.91 18.78 -9.48
N LYS A 216 3.13 17.71 -9.26
CA LYS A 216 1.70 17.87 -9.00
C LYS A 216 1.41 18.37 -7.57
N LEU A 217 2.23 17.99 -6.60
CA LEU A 217 2.15 18.48 -5.22
C LEU A 217 2.58 19.95 -5.07
N PHE A 218 3.54 20.41 -5.86
CA PHE A 218 4.11 21.77 -5.81
C PHE A 218 4.00 22.46 -7.18
N PRO A 219 2.79 22.76 -7.63
CA PRO A 219 2.57 23.34 -8.96
C PRO A 219 3.13 24.76 -9.05
N SER A 220 3.41 25.21 -10.29
CA SER A 220 3.90 26.57 -10.59
C SER A 220 2.98 27.65 -10.04
N PRO A 221 3.52 28.79 -9.59
CA PRO A 221 2.79 29.91 -8.98
C PRO A 221 1.57 30.42 -9.73
N ASN A 222 1.61 30.37 -11.04
CA ASN A 222 0.56 30.94 -11.89
C ASN A 222 -0.73 30.08 -11.97
N THR A 223 -0.76 28.92 -11.32
CA THR A 223 -1.83 27.93 -11.50
C THR A 223 -2.94 28.01 -10.46
N TYR A 224 -2.78 28.75 -9.35
CA TYR A 224 -3.75 28.77 -8.25
C TYR A 224 -4.16 30.17 -7.79
N SER A 225 -5.47 30.36 -7.55
CA SER A 225 -6.00 31.55 -6.90
C SER A 225 -5.65 31.55 -5.39
N GLN A 226 -5.35 32.74 -4.85
CA GLN A 226 -4.76 32.99 -3.53
C GLN A 226 -5.57 32.45 -2.33
N TYR A 227 -6.87 32.22 -2.46
CA TYR A 227 -7.80 32.03 -1.34
C TYR A 227 -8.04 30.57 -0.88
N LYS A 228 -7.43 29.55 -1.54
CA LYS A 228 -7.67 28.15 -1.20
C LYS A 228 -6.40 27.35 -0.84
N CYS A 229 -5.29 28.03 -0.52
CA CYS A 229 -3.99 27.37 -0.41
C CYS A 229 -3.58 26.93 1.00
N TYR A 230 -4.29 27.32 2.04
CA TYR A 230 -3.84 27.10 3.43
C TYR A 230 -3.75 25.63 3.87
N ARG A 231 -4.51 24.74 3.23
CA ARG A 231 -4.50 23.29 3.52
C ARG A 231 -3.63 22.50 2.56
N ARG A 232 -3.09 23.12 1.50
CA ARG A 232 -2.30 22.46 0.49
C ARG A 232 -0.88 22.18 1.00
N ILE A 233 -0.28 21.07 0.56
CA ILE A 233 1.07 20.68 0.98
C ILE A 233 2.14 21.74 0.69
N PHE A 234 1.98 22.51 -0.36
CA PHE A 234 2.92 23.57 -0.69
C PHE A 234 2.82 24.82 0.22
N SER A 235 1.80 24.93 1.07
CA SER A 235 1.70 25.98 2.10
C SER A 235 2.68 25.70 3.24
N MET A 236 3.49 26.68 3.62
CA MET A 236 4.43 26.55 4.74
C MET A 236 3.74 26.20 6.05
N ASN A 237 2.49 26.62 6.24
CA ASN A 237 1.72 26.35 7.45
C ASN A 237 1.23 24.90 7.52
N ALA A 238 0.85 24.29 6.38
CA ALA A 238 0.33 22.94 6.32
C ALA A 238 1.42 21.88 6.10
N PHE A 239 2.55 22.24 5.51
CA PHE A 239 3.59 21.30 5.06
C PHE A 239 3.94 20.23 6.08
N ASN A 240 4.26 20.62 7.30
CA ASN A 240 4.67 19.67 8.34
C ASN A 240 3.57 18.68 8.72
N ILE A 241 2.29 19.09 8.69
CA ILE A 241 1.14 18.23 9.03
C ILE A 241 1.12 16.99 8.14
N TYR A 242 1.44 17.13 6.87
CA TYR A 242 1.47 16.04 5.89
C TYR A 242 2.49 14.94 6.18
N PHE A 243 3.58 15.29 6.88
CA PHE A 243 4.69 14.36 7.14
C PHE A 243 4.66 13.76 8.54
N VAL A 244 4.16 14.49 9.51
CA VAL A 244 4.13 14.05 10.91
C VAL A 244 2.78 13.50 11.34
N ASN A 245 1.74 13.61 10.49
CA ASN A 245 0.36 13.16 10.74
C ASN A 245 -0.23 13.74 12.04
N GLN A 246 0.22 14.92 12.45
CA GLN A 246 -0.20 15.60 13.67
C GLN A 246 -0.15 17.11 13.47
N VAL A 247 -0.99 17.83 14.19
CA VAL A 247 -1.00 19.28 14.22
C VAL A 247 -0.17 19.74 15.43
N TYR A 248 0.99 20.31 15.18
CA TYR A 248 1.86 20.86 16.21
C TYR A 248 1.85 22.39 16.19
N GLY A 249 1.69 23.01 17.35
CA GLY A 249 1.79 24.45 17.50
C GLY A 249 0.71 25.26 16.77
N MET A 250 -0.37 24.61 16.32
CA MET A 250 -1.54 25.25 15.72
C MET A 250 -2.81 24.65 16.32
N MET A 251 -3.85 25.46 16.40
CA MET A 251 -5.17 25.03 16.82
C MET A 251 -5.80 24.18 15.72
N LYS A 252 -6.37 23.01 16.08
CA LYS A 252 -7.13 22.18 15.13
C LYS A 252 -8.37 22.92 14.64
N LYS A 253 -8.83 22.60 13.43
CA LYS A 253 -10.03 23.20 12.84
C LYS A 253 -11.27 23.08 13.75
N GLU A 254 -11.46 21.93 14.38
CA GLU A 254 -12.55 21.72 15.34
C GLU A 254 -12.44 22.65 16.56
N GLU A 255 -11.24 22.77 17.12
CA GLU A 255 -10.95 23.68 18.24
C GLU A 255 -11.17 25.14 17.84
N LEU A 256 -10.74 25.51 16.60
CA LEU A 256 -10.97 26.85 16.07
C LEU A 256 -12.47 27.12 15.89
N ASN A 257 -13.25 26.17 15.35
CA ASN A 257 -14.69 26.32 15.19
C ASN A 257 -15.41 26.45 16.56
N GLN A 258 -15.02 25.66 17.54
CA GLN A 258 -15.50 25.81 18.91
C GLN A 258 -15.12 27.16 19.51
N PHE A 259 -13.91 27.62 19.25
CA PHE A 259 -13.40 28.91 19.70
C PHE A 259 -14.18 30.08 19.07
N LEU A 260 -14.44 30.02 17.75
CA LEU A 260 -15.24 31.02 17.03
C LEU A 260 -16.73 31.01 17.39
N GLY A 261 -17.24 29.90 17.92
CA GLY A 261 -18.63 29.78 18.39
C GLY A 261 -18.86 30.35 19.82
N LEU A 262 -17.80 30.75 20.52
CA LEU A 262 -17.91 31.30 21.88
C LEU A 262 -18.47 32.73 21.87
N GLN A 263 -19.19 33.10 22.94
CA GLN A 263 -19.59 34.48 23.16
C GLN A 263 -18.36 35.34 23.52
N TRP A 264 -18.43 36.63 23.20
CA TRP A 264 -17.27 37.56 23.32
C TRP A 264 -16.54 37.51 24.68
N GLY A 265 -17.27 37.39 25.80
CA GLY A 265 -16.67 37.31 27.10
C GLY A 265 -15.85 36.04 27.36
N GLU A 266 -16.34 34.90 26.87
CA GLU A 266 -15.65 33.61 26.97
C GLU A 266 -14.45 33.57 26.02
N LEU A 267 -14.60 34.13 24.80
CA LEU A 267 -13.54 34.27 23.80
C LEU A 267 -12.36 35.06 24.35
N LYS A 268 -12.64 36.20 25.00
CA LYS A 268 -11.61 37.06 25.59
C LYS A 268 -10.84 36.32 26.69
N ASN A 269 -11.55 35.63 27.62
CA ASN A 269 -10.90 34.88 28.69
C ASN A 269 -10.00 33.75 28.14
N LYS A 270 -10.42 33.03 27.09
CA LYS A 270 -9.60 31.98 26.48
C LYS A 270 -8.37 32.58 25.77
N ILE A 271 -8.50 33.71 25.09
CA ILE A 271 -7.35 34.39 24.47
C ILE A 271 -6.34 34.82 25.55
N ASP A 272 -6.80 35.39 26.66
CA ASP A 272 -5.93 35.82 27.76
C ASP A 272 -5.15 34.64 28.39
N ILE A 273 -5.79 33.47 28.53
CA ILE A 273 -5.13 32.23 28.97
C ILE A 273 -4.04 31.78 27.97
N ILE A 274 -4.35 31.70 26.68
CA ILE A 274 -3.38 31.28 25.65
C ILE A 274 -2.18 32.24 25.60
N LEU A 275 -2.41 33.53 25.75
CA LEU A 275 -1.35 34.53 25.77
C LEU A 275 -0.50 34.50 27.05
N SER A 276 -1.08 34.01 28.17
CA SER A 276 -0.34 33.83 29.44
C SER A 276 0.56 32.58 29.39
N ASP A 277 0.10 31.49 28.73
CA ASP A 277 0.86 30.23 28.61
C ASP A 277 1.96 30.33 27.52
N ALA A 278 1.90 31.34 26.65
CA ALA A 278 2.91 31.58 25.62
C ALA A 278 4.10 32.47 26.08
N ARG A 279 4.09 32.90 27.33
CA ARG A 279 5.19 33.64 27.99
C ARG A 279 5.99 32.73 28.90
#